data_4992f0a8e6294c9472299befb103b737
#
_entry.id   4992f0a8e6294c9472299befb103b737
#
_cell.length_a   1.000
_cell.length_b   1.000
_cell.length_c   1.000
_cell.angle_alpha   90.00
_cell.angle_beta   90.00
_cell.angle_gamma   90.00
#
_symmetry.space_group_name_H-M   'P 1'
#
loop_
_entity.id
_entity.type
_entity.pdbx_description
1 polymer ?
#
loop_
_entity_poly.entity_id
_entity_poly.type
_entity_poly.pdbx_seq_one_letter_code
_entity_poly.pdbx_strand_id
1 'polypeptide(L)'
;MTITGGSSLSKEDIERMVKDAEEHAAEDKKRREEADTRNQGEQMVYQIEKLIKDNDQKLSEEVKTDVQADVDALKAALAGEDFDAVKSAIEKLTESQTKLGEAIYAAASQEAEAEAQPASDEDVVEAEVVDEEEKK
;
A
#
# COMPACT_ATOMS: atom_id res chain seq x y z
N MET A 1 2.97 58.86 -17.91
CA MET A 1 2.74 58.83 -16.82
C MET A 1 1.70 58.04 -16.30
N THR A 2 0.84 57.59 -17.01
CA THR A 2 -0.19 56.69 -16.60
C THR A 2 0.30 55.42 -16.03
N ILE A 3 1.45 55.04 -16.40
CA ILE A 3 2.05 53.82 -15.89
C ILE A 3 2.25 53.84 -14.42
N THR A 4 2.48 55.01 -13.91
CA THR A 4 2.68 55.17 -12.49
C THR A 4 1.44 54.84 -11.70
N GLY A 5 0.30 55.10 -12.25
CA GLY A 5 -0.94 54.77 -11.60
C GLY A 5 -1.11 53.28 -11.41
N GLY A 6 -0.63 52.48 -12.41
CA GLY A 6 -0.72 51.07 -12.32
C GLY A 6 0.18 50.46 -11.27
N SER A 7 1.25 51.14 -10.92
CA SER A 7 2.17 50.65 -9.94
C SER A 7 1.91 51.14 -8.55
N SER A 8 0.80 51.82 -8.35
CA SER A 8 0.53 52.48 -7.09
C SER A 8 -0.10 51.56 -6.05
N LEU A 9 -0.04 50.29 -6.21
CA LEU A 9 -0.48 49.38 -5.18
C LEU A 9 0.30 49.63 -3.91
N SER A 10 -0.38 49.76 -2.79
CA SER A 10 0.27 50.01 -1.53
C SER A 10 1.01 48.77 -1.08
N LYS A 11 1.98 49.00 -0.21
CA LYS A 11 2.70 47.83 0.36
C LYS A 11 1.74 46.90 1.09
N GLU A 12 0.74 47.48 1.74
CA GLU A 12 -0.27 46.69 2.46
C GLU A 12 -1.05 45.81 1.50
N ASP A 13 -1.40 46.32 0.34
CA ASP A 13 -2.10 45.53 -0.66
C ASP A 13 -1.22 44.40 -1.20
N ILE A 14 0.05 44.69 -1.44
CA ILE A 14 0.99 43.72 -1.92
C ILE A 14 1.18 42.62 -0.86
N GLU A 15 1.36 43.03 0.39
CA GLU A 15 1.51 42.09 1.49
C GLU A 15 0.28 41.20 1.65
N ARG A 16 -0.89 41.79 1.50
CA ARG A 16 -2.14 41.04 1.56
C ARG A 16 -2.23 40.05 0.44
N MET A 17 -1.89 40.45 -0.78
CA MET A 17 -1.91 39.55 -1.93
C MET A 17 -0.93 38.39 -1.77
N VAL A 18 0.25 38.66 -1.26
CA VAL A 18 1.25 37.65 -1.00
C VAL A 18 0.75 36.67 0.07
N LYS A 19 0.19 37.20 1.13
CA LYS A 19 -0.35 36.39 2.21
C LYS A 19 -1.48 35.50 1.72
N ASP A 20 -2.42 36.08 0.96
CA ASP A 20 -3.53 35.34 0.38
C ASP A 20 -3.02 34.25 -0.53
N ALA A 21 -2.02 34.55 -1.34
CA ALA A 21 -1.42 33.58 -2.24
C ALA A 21 -0.76 32.42 -1.47
N GLU A 22 -0.08 32.76 -0.37
CA GLU A 22 0.54 31.75 0.47
C GLU A 22 -0.50 30.84 1.14
N GLU A 23 -1.58 31.46 1.65
CA GLU A 23 -2.66 30.71 2.26
C GLU A 23 -3.33 29.78 1.25
N HIS A 24 -3.60 30.28 0.05
CA HIS A 24 -4.18 29.45 -1.02
C HIS A 24 -3.24 28.35 -1.45
N ALA A 25 -1.94 28.64 -1.54
CA ALA A 25 -0.95 27.62 -1.87
C ALA A 25 -0.91 26.52 -0.82
N ALA A 26 -1.01 26.90 0.44
CA ALA A 26 -1.03 25.92 1.53
C ALA A 26 -2.30 25.06 1.50
N GLU A 27 -3.45 25.70 1.25
CA GLU A 27 -4.71 24.98 1.12
C GLU A 27 -4.68 24.03 -0.07
N ASP A 28 -4.19 24.50 -1.21
CA ASP A 28 -4.08 23.68 -2.42
C ASP A 28 -3.16 22.49 -2.19
N LYS A 29 -2.05 22.73 -1.51
CA LYS A 29 -1.12 21.65 -1.17
C LYS A 29 -1.80 20.62 -0.27
N LYS A 30 -2.52 21.09 0.73
CA LYS A 30 -3.24 20.23 1.66
C LYS A 30 -4.28 19.38 0.92
N ARG A 31 -5.07 20.02 0.05
CA ARG A 31 -6.07 19.30 -0.74
C ARG A 31 -5.45 18.26 -1.64
N ARG A 32 -4.32 18.59 -2.23
CA ARG A 32 -3.60 17.66 -3.09
C ARG A 32 -3.10 16.47 -2.29
N GLU A 33 -2.51 16.74 -1.13
CA GLU A 33 -2.03 15.67 -0.25
C GLU A 33 -3.18 14.77 0.20
N GLU A 34 -4.33 15.36 0.53
CA GLU A 34 -5.51 14.60 0.89
C GLU A 34 -5.98 13.72 -0.26
N ALA A 35 -6.04 14.29 -1.47
CA ALA A 35 -6.45 13.54 -2.65
C ALA A 35 -5.48 12.39 -2.95
N ASP A 36 -4.19 12.66 -2.87
CA ASP A 36 -3.16 11.65 -3.11
C ASP A 36 -3.26 10.54 -2.06
N THR A 37 -3.45 10.90 -0.80
CA THR A 37 -3.58 9.95 0.29
C THR A 37 -4.83 9.07 0.10
N ARG A 38 -5.95 9.69 -0.28
CA ARG A 38 -7.18 8.94 -0.54
C ARG A 38 -7.01 7.97 -1.70
N ASN A 39 -6.39 8.42 -2.78
CA ASN A 39 -6.10 7.56 -3.92
C ASN A 39 -5.20 6.40 -3.53
N GLN A 40 -4.20 6.67 -2.72
CA GLN A 40 -3.30 5.65 -2.21
C GLN A 40 -4.08 4.62 -1.38
N GLY A 41 -4.97 5.11 -0.52
CA GLY A 41 -5.82 4.24 0.28
C GLY A 41 -6.71 3.35 -0.57
N GLU A 42 -7.32 3.90 -1.60
CA GLU A 42 -8.16 3.12 -2.51
C GLU A 42 -7.35 2.04 -3.23
N GLN A 43 -6.15 2.39 -3.69
CA GLN A 43 -5.27 1.43 -4.33
C GLN A 43 -4.86 0.31 -3.37
N MET A 44 -4.57 0.66 -2.11
CA MET A 44 -4.23 -0.33 -1.10
C MET A 44 -5.39 -1.29 -0.85
N VAL A 45 -6.60 -0.75 -0.72
CA VAL A 45 -7.79 -1.57 -0.55
C VAL A 45 -7.90 -2.58 -1.68
N TYR A 46 -7.79 -2.10 -2.90
CA TYR A 46 -7.90 -2.96 -4.08
C TYR A 46 -6.82 -4.04 -4.09
N GLN A 47 -5.57 -3.66 -3.83
CA GLN A 47 -4.45 -4.60 -3.83
C GLN A 47 -4.61 -5.66 -2.76
N ILE A 48 -5.01 -5.26 -1.57
CA ILE A 48 -5.15 -6.18 -0.45
C ILE A 48 -6.33 -7.12 -0.66
N GLU A 49 -7.46 -6.61 -1.13
CA GLU A 49 -8.59 -7.47 -1.45
C GLU A 49 -8.22 -8.50 -2.51
N LYS A 50 -7.45 -8.07 -3.50
CA LYS A 50 -6.95 -8.97 -4.54
C LYS A 50 -6.01 -10.01 -3.97
N LEU A 51 -5.09 -9.60 -3.09
CA LEU A 51 -4.17 -10.53 -2.45
C LEU A 51 -4.91 -11.57 -1.62
N ILE A 52 -5.91 -11.15 -0.87
CA ILE A 52 -6.72 -12.06 -0.07
C ILE A 52 -7.42 -13.06 -0.98
N LYS A 53 -8.01 -12.57 -2.06
CA LYS A 53 -8.74 -13.42 -2.99
C LYS A 53 -7.82 -14.42 -3.69
N ASP A 54 -6.68 -13.95 -4.16
CA ASP A 54 -5.72 -14.78 -4.88
C ASP A 54 -5.07 -15.84 -3.97
N ASN A 55 -4.96 -15.54 -2.69
CA ASN A 55 -4.31 -16.42 -1.71
C ASN A 55 -5.28 -16.93 -0.64
N ASP A 56 -6.55 -16.99 -0.97
CA ASP A 56 -7.60 -17.37 -0.02
C ASP A 56 -7.31 -18.70 0.66
N GLN A 57 -6.80 -19.67 -0.08
CA GLN A 57 -6.50 -20.98 0.45
C GLN A 57 -5.28 -20.97 1.36
N LYS A 58 -4.37 -20.06 1.13
CA LYS A 58 -3.12 -19.98 1.90
C LYS A 58 -3.27 -19.18 3.19
N LEU A 59 -4.35 -18.44 3.31
CA LEU A 59 -4.58 -17.58 4.47
C LEU A 59 -5.52 -18.24 5.47
N SER A 60 -5.21 -18.09 6.75
CA SER A 60 -6.12 -18.56 7.80
C SER A 60 -7.33 -17.63 7.89
N GLU A 61 -8.43 -18.15 8.39
CA GLU A 61 -9.64 -17.37 8.62
C GLU A 61 -9.38 -16.15 9.51
N GLU A 62 -8.55 -16.34 10.52
CA GLU A 62 -8.18 -15.27 11.44
C GLU A 62 -7.51 -14.12 10.72
N VAL A 63 -6.48 -14.42 9.92
CA VAL A 63 -5.76 -13.39 9.17
C VAL A 63 -6.68 -12.71 8.18
N LYS A 64 -7.51 -13.47 7.47
CA LYS A 64 -8.46 -12.90 6.52
C LYS A 64 -9.44 -11.95 7.22
N THR A 65 -9.96 -12.36 8.36
CA THR A 65 -10.91 -11.54 9.11
C THR A 65 -10.27 -10.25 9.61
N ASP A 66 -9.07 -10.34 10.17
CA ASP A 66 -8.36 -9.18 10.68
C ASP A 66 -8.05 -8.18 9.57
N VAL A 67 -7.50 -8.67 8.48
CA VAL A 67 -7.15 -7.80 7.35
C VAL A 67 -8.41 -7.21 6.73
N GLN A 68 -9.46 -8.00 6.60
CA GLN A 68 -10.72 -7.51 6.05
C GLN A 68 -11.33 -6.42 6.93
N ALA A 69 -11.23 -6.56 8.24
CA ALA A 69 -11.70 -5.52 9.17
C ALA A 69 -10.96 -4.20 8.93
N ASP A 70 -9.64 -4.26 8.73
CA ASP A 70 -8.86 -3.06 8.46
C ASP A 70 -9.17 -2.48 7.09
N VAL A 71 -9.41 -3.32 6.09
CA VAL A 71 -9.85 -2.88 4.77
C VAL A 71 -11.20 -2.16 4.87
N ASP A 72 -12.13 -2.73 5.61
CA ASP A 72 -13.45 -2.14 5.78
C ASP A 72 -13.36 -0.80 6.53
N ALA A 73 -12.47 -0.72 7.52
CA ALA A 73 -12.23 0.51 8.26
C ALA A 73 -11.68 1.60 7.33
N LEU A 74 -10.77 1.25 6.44
CA LEU A 74 -10.24 2.22 5.48
C LEU A 74 -11.32 2.63 4.48
N LYS A 75 -12.12 1.71 3.99
CA LYS A 75 -13.25 2.04 3.11
C LYS A 75 -14.21 3.02 3.77
N ALA A 76 -14.51 2.79 5.04
CA ALA A 76 -15.38 3.67 5.80
C ALA A 76 -14.75 5.06 5.97
N ALA A 77 -13.45 5.11 6.26
CA ALA A 77 -12.72 6.36 6.39
C ALA A 77 -12.68 7.13 5.06
N LEU A 78 -12.49 6.41 3.95
CA LEU A 78 -12.49 7.03 2.62
C LEU A 78 -13.85 7.60 2.24
N ALA A 79 -14.92 6.98 2.71
CA ALA A 79 -16.26 7.47 2.48
C ALA A 79 -16.57 8.71 3.33
N GLY A 80 -15.83 8.91 4.43
CA GLY A 80 -15.99 10.05 5.31
C GLY A 80 -15.12 11.21 4.90
N GLU A 81 -15.22 12.29 5.66
CA GLU A 81 -14.47 13.51 5.39
C GLU A 81 -13.25 13.66 6.29
N ASP A 82 -13.11 12.79 7.28
CA ASP A 82 -12.02 12.87 8.25
C ASP A 82 -10.74 12.32 7.65
N PHE A 83 -9.83 13.23 7.29
CA PHE A 83 -8.55 12.89 6.70
C PHE A 83 -7.65 12.15 7.67
N ASP A 84 -7.68 12.52 8.95
CA ASP A 84 -6.85 11.85 9.96
C ASP A 84 -7.28 10.40 10.12
N ALA A 85 -8.58 10.13 10.04
CA ALA A 85 -9.10 8.76 10.07
C ALA A 85 -8.58 7.96 8.87
N VAL A 86 -8.51 8.58 7.70
CA VAL A 86 -7.96 7.95 6.50
C VAL A 86 -6.50 7.57 6.72
N LYS A 87 -5.71 8.50 7.24
CA LYS A 87 -4.29 8.25 7.51
C LYS A 87 -4.09 7.11 8.49
N SER A 88 -4.82 7.13 9.61
CA SER A 88 -4.74 6.09 10.62
C SER A 88 -5.13 4.73 10.05
N ALA A 89 -6.16 4.71 9.24
CA ALA A 89 -6.62 3.47 8.61
C ALA A 89 -5.59 2.94 7.61
N ILE A 90 -4.93 3.83 6.88
CA ILE A 90 -3.86 3.44 5.95
C ILE A 90 -2.68 2.84 6.72
N GLU A 91 -2.31 3.44 7.85
CA GLU A 91 -1.23 2.92 8.68
C GLU A 91 -1.54 1.51 9.17
N LYS A 92 -2.75 1.31 9.70
CA LYS A 92 -3.19 -0.01 10.16
C LYS A 92 -3.20 -1.02 9.02
N LEU A 93 -3.69 -0.59 7.88
CA LEU A 93 -3.76 -1.48 6.72
C LEU A 93 -2.36 -1.83 6.20
N THR A 94 -1.41 -0.92 6.34
CA THR A 94 -0.01 -1.19 6.00
C THR A 94 0.56 -2.28 6.91
N GLU A 95 0.25 -2.21 8.20
CA GLU A 95 0.67 -3.25 9.13
C GLU A 95 0.02 -4.59 8.78
N SER A 96 -1.28 -4.55 8.47
CA SER A 96 -2.01 -5.74 8.06
C SER A 96 -1.47 -6.31 6.77
N GLN A 97 -1.06 -5.47 5.84
CA GLN A 97 -0.44 -5.90 4.58
C GLN A 97 0.86 -6.66 4.86
N THR A 98 1.64 -6.19 5.81
CA THR A 98 2.87 -6.87 6.21
C THR A 98 2.55 -8.25 6.78
N LYS A 99 1.58 -8.33 7.68
CA LYS A 99 1.15 -9.61 8.25
C LYS A 99 0.62 -10.55 7.17
N LEU A 100 -0.13 -10.00 6.24
CA LEU A 100 -0.68 -10.76 5.12
C LEU A 100 0.44 -11.35 4.26
N GLY A 101 1.46 -10.53 3.95
CA GLY A 101 2.62 -10.97 3.21
C GLY A 101 3.39 -12.06 3.92
N GLU A 102 3.58 -11.91 5.23
CA GLU A 102 4.25 -12.91 6.04
C GLU A 102 3.47 -14.23 6.06
N ALA A 103 2.15 -14.13 6.20
CA ALA A 103 1.29 -15.32 6.20
C ALA A 103 1.33 -16.05 4.86
N ILE A 104 1.29 -15.30 3.76
CA ILE A 104 1.37 -15.86 2.42
C ILE A 104 2.73 -16.52 2.21
N TYR A 105 3.79 -15.85 2.62
CA TYR A 105 5.15 -16.36 2.49
C TYR A 105 5.34 -17.62 3.31
N ALA A 106 4.86 -17.63 4.55
CA ALA A 106 4.96 -18.81 5.41
C ALA A 106 4.20 -20.00 4.83
N ALA A 107 3.00 -19.76 4.32
CA ALA A 107 2.20 -20.82 3.72
C ALA A 107 2.88 -21.36 2.45
N ALA A 108 3.40 -20.46 1.63
CA ALA A 108 4.10 -20.86 0.40
C ALA A 108 5.37 -21.66 0.71
N SER A 109 6.09 -21.26 1.76
CA SER A 109 7.29 -21.99 2.19
C SER A 109 6.95 -23.40 2.66
N GLN A 110 5.87 -23.52 3.43
CA GLN A 110 5.45 -24.83 3.93
C GLN A 110 5.03 -25.75 2.79
N GLU A 111 4.29 -25.22 1.82
CA GLU A 111 3.91 -25.99 0.65
C GLU A 111 5.13 -26.42 -0.15
N ALA A 112 6.05 -25.50 -0.37
CA ALA A 112 7.26 -25.79 -1.12
C ALA A 112 8.12 -26.85 -0.43
N GLU A 113 8.23 -26.77 0.89
CA GLU A 113 8.98 -27.77 1.64
C GLU A 113 8.31 -29.14 1.57
N ALA A 114 6.98 -29.16 1.71
CA ALA A 114 6.24 -30.40 1.66
C ALA A 114 6.35 -31.07 0.28
N GLU A 115 6.30 -30.28 -0.77
CA GLU A 115 6.42 -30.79 -2.13
C GLU A 115 7.85 -31.13 -2.51
N ALA A 116 8.79 -30.30 -2.07
CA ALA A 116 10.18 -30.43 -2.47
C ALA A 116 10.88 -31.59 -1.82
N GLN A 117 10.56 -31.89 -0.59
CA GLN A 117 11.28 -32.92 0.15
C GLN A 117 11.26 -34.30 -0.54
N PRO A 118 10.09 -34.87 -0.81
CA PRO A 118 10.09 -36.18 -1.46
C PRO A 118 10.65 -36.13 -2.87
N ALA A 119 10.32 -35.13 -3.62
CA ALA A 119 10.79 -34.98 -4.99
C ALA A 119 12.30 -34.76 -5.04
N SER A 120 12.81 -33.91 -4.15
CA SER A 120 14.23 -33.62 -4.11
C SER A 120 15.06 -34.88 -3.80
N ASP A 121 14.61 -35.61 -2.84
CA ASP A 121 15.33 -36.83 -2.43
C ASP A 121 15.39 -37.84 -3.56
N GLU A 122 14.28 -38.04 -4.22
CA GLU A 122 14.23 -38.96 -5.33
C GLU A 122 15.09 -38.52 -6.51
N ASP A 123 14.97 -37.26 -6.84
CA ASP A 123 15.73 -36.69 -7.95
C ASP A 123 17.22 -36.73 -7.70
N VAL A 124 17.64 -36.42 -6.49
CA VAL A 124 19.05 -36.41 -6.13
C VAL A 124 19.63 -37.81 -6.24
N VAL A 125 18.93 -38.80 -5.73
CA VAL A 125 19.38 -40.18 -5.77
C VAL A 125 19.49 -40.64 -7.21
N GLU A 126 18.49 -40.41 -8.00
CA GLU A 126 18.51 -40.80 -9.40
C GLU A 126 19.62 -40.12 -10.17
N ALA A 127 19.80 -38.85 -9.97
CA ALA A 127 20.82 -38.08 -10.66
C ALA A 127 22.22 -38.60 -10.33
N GLU A 128 22.45 -38.89 -9.07
CA GLU A 128 23.76 -39.41 -8.66
C GLU A 128 24.07 -40.74 -9.30
N VAL A 129 23.10 -41.63 -9.30
CA VAL A 129 23.28 -42.96 -9.89
C VAL A 129 23.57 -42.85 -11.38
N VAL A 130 22.81 -42.03 -12.08
CA VAL A 130 23.00 -41.85 -13.51
C VAL A 130 24.37 -41.28 -13.81
N ASP A 131 24.77 -40.27 -13.05
CA ASP A 131 26.07 -39.62 -13.25
C ASP A 131 27.20 -40.61 -13.08
N GLU A 132 27.13 -41.47 -12.09
CA GLU A 132 28.16 -42.44 -11.85
C GLU A 132 28.27 -43.40 -13.00
N GLU A 133 27.15 -43.83 -13.52
CA GLU A 133 27.14 -44.78 -14.65
C GLU A 133 27.72 -44.16 -15.89
N GLU A 134 27.43 -42.90 -16.12
CA GLU A 134 27.93 -42.22 -17.30
C GLU A 134 29.44 -42.07 -17.29
N LYS A 135 30.00 -41.86 -16.14
CA LYS A 135 31.44 -41.65 -16.03
C LYS A 135 32.22 -42.93 -16.36
N LYS A 136 31.62 -44.03 -16.20
CA LYS A 136 32.27 -45.28 -16.51
C LYS A 136 32.25 -45.52 -18.00
#